data_5d22ada48b6e38452b44dd41ac91adb8
#
_entry.id   5d22ada48b6e38452b44dd41ac91adb8
#
_cell.length_a   1.000
_cell.length_b   1.000
_cell.length_c   1.000
_cell.angle_alpha   90.00
_cell.angle_beta   90.00
_cell.angle_gamma   90.00
#
_symmetry.space_group_name_H-M   'P 1'
#
loop_
_entity.id
_entity.type
_entity.pdbx_description
1 polymer ?
#
loop_
_entity_poly.entity_id
_entity_poly.type
_entity_poly.pdbx_seq_one_letter_code
_entity_poly.pdbx_strand_id
1 'polypeptide(L)'
;MLSDIEIAQKAEMKPITEIGASIGIPAEDLENYGPYKAKISLKLTKELEGKPMGRLILVTAISPTPAGEGKTTTTVGLGQALAQLGKKAMICLREPSLGPCMGVKGGAAGGGYSQVVPMEDINLHFTGDLHAITAANNLLAAMVGNHIQQGNVLGIDPRRVVWKRVEDMNDRVLRHIVVGLGGHANGVPREDGFDITVASEVMAILCLADSIRDMKERFARIIVGYTYDNKPVTAGDIHAQGAMAALMKDALKPNLVQTLEHVPAFIHGGPFANIAHGCNSVLATRTALHLADYVVTEAGFGADLGAEKFLDIKCRFAGLKPDAAVLVATIRALKMNGGKAKNELTESDPEAVKRGLPNLLRHISNLKKFGLPIVVALNMFPSDTAEEKKVIEDACAEAGVPVAESTVFTDGRKVLAAVDKGSAYKPLYDLSLSLKEKIETIAKEIYGAGTVQYDSAAEKELKHIEDMGFGHVPVCIAKTPASFSDDPTKLGAPSGFTLHVREVRISAGAGFVVVLTGKGMTIPGLPKRPAAERIDVDDDGHITGLF
;
A
#
# COMPACT_ATOMS: atom_id res chain seq x y z
N MET A 1 -26.57 16.50 0.90
CA MET A 1 -25.90 15.31 1.47
C MET A 1 -24.67 15.81 2.21
N LEU A 2 -24.44 15.33 3.42
CA LEU A 2 -23.25 15.74 4.19
C LEU A 2 -21.99 15.23 3.48
N SER A 3 -20.91 16.00 3.55
CA SER A 3 -19.58 15.57 3.11
C SER A 3 -18.98 14.54 4.08
N ASP A 4 -17.92 13.84 3.67
CA ASP A 4 -17.28 12.81 4.49
C ASP A 4 -16.75 13.41 5.81
N ILE A 5 -16.17 14.60 5.77
CA ILE A 5 -15.69 15.28 6.98
C ILE A 5 -16.84 15.71 7.90
N GLU A 6 -17.95 16.20 7.37
CA GLU A 6 -19.12 16.55 8.18
C GLU A 6 -19.76 15.34 8.87
N ILE A 7 -19.75 14.17 8.21
CA ILE A 7 -20.19 12.91 8.80
C ILE A 7 -19.24 12.52 9.93
N ALA A 8 -17.93 12.57 9.69
CA ALA A 8 -16.92 12.22 10.68
C ALA A 8 -16.94 13.14 11.92
N GLN A 9 -17.11 14.46 11.72
CA GLN A 9 -17.19 15.44 12.81
C GLN A 9 -18.43 15.30 13.69
N LYS A 10 -19.52 14.73 13.15
CA LYS A 10 -20.74 14.43 13.91
C LYS A 10 -20.73 13.04 14.57
N ALA A 11 -19.66 12.27 14.41
CA ALA A 11 -19.57 10.92 14.96
C ALA A 11 -19.51 10.93 16.49
N GLU A 12 -20.32 10.11 17.12
CA GLU A 12 -20.24 9.85 18.55
C GLU A 12 -19.21 8.73 18.78
N MET A 13 -17.96 9.12 19.02
CA MET A 13 -16.86 8.17 19.23
C MET A 13 -16.85 7.64 20.65
N LYS A 14 -16.58 6.34 20.82
CA LYS A 14 -16.29 5.74 22.12
C LYS A 14 -14.84 6.00 22.52
N PRO A 15 -14.53 6.11 23.83
CA PRO A 15 -13.16 6.11 24.31
C PRO A 15 -12.37 4.92 23.75
N ILE A 16 -11.13 5.16 23.36
CA ILE A 16 -10.31 4.12 22.74
C ILE A 16 -10.05 2.92 23.67
N THR A 17 -10.09 3.16 24.98
CA THR A 17 -9.99 2.11 25.99
C THR A 17 -11.17 1.14 25.95
N GLU A 18 -12.37 1.61 25.66
CA GLU A 18 -13.55 0.76 25.47
C GLU A 18 -13.44 -0.06 24.18
N ILE A 19 -12.93 0.56 23.11
CA ILE A 19 -12.68 -0.14 21.84
C ILE A 19 -11.64 -1.24 22.06
N GLY A 20 -10.54 -0.95 22.75
CA GLY A 20 -9.52 -1.94 23.09
C GLY A 20 -10.09 -3.08 23.95
N ALA A 21 -10.87 -2.76 24.99
CA ALA A 21 -11.51 -3.76 25.83
C ALA A 21 -12.46 -4.68 25.06
N SER A 22 -13.17 -4.17 24.04
CA SER A 22 -14.10 -4.96 23.22
C SER A 22 -13.42 -6.10 22.45
N ILE A 23 -12.13 -6.00 22.20
CA ILE A 23 -11.31 -7.03 21.54
C ILE A 23 -10.32 -7.72 22.47
N GLY A 24 -10.39 -7.42 23.76
CA GLY A 24 -9.59 -8.08 24.78
C GLY A 24 -8.18 -7.50 24.96
N ILE A 25 -7.97 -6.23 24.60
CA ILE A 25 -6.72 -5.52 24.89
C ILE A 25 -6.81 -4.90 26.29
N PRO A 26 -5.91 -5.25 27.23
CA PRO A 26 -5.84 -4.62 28.54
C PRO A 26 -5.47 -3.13 28.42
N ALA A 27 -5.97 -2.31 29.36
CA ALA A 27 -5.72 -0.87 29.34
C ALA A 27 -4.22 -0.51 29.47
N GLU A 28 -3.46 -1.32 30.18
CA GLU A 28 -1.99 -1.17 30.32
C GLU A 28 -1.19 -1.43 29.03
N ASP A 29 -1.80 -2.08 28.04
CA ASP A 29 -1.20 -2.32 26.74
C ASP A 29 -1.61 -1.27 25.67
N LEU A 30 -2.37 -0.25 26.09
CA LEU A 30 -2.75 0.90 25.27
C LEU A 30 -1.94 2.13 25.66
N GLU A 31 -1.23 2.70 24.71
CA GLU A 31 -0.59 4.02 24.83
C GLU A 31 -1.49 5.06 24.15
N ASN A 32 -2.28 5.79 24.96
CA ASN A 32 -3.29 6.72 24.44
C ASN A 32 -2.66 7.97 23.82
N TYR A 33 -3.14 8.32 22.64
CA TYR A 33 -2.88 9.57 21.92
C TYR A 33 -4.18 10.39 21.88
N GLY A 34 -4.58 10.92 23.04
CA GLY A 34 -5.91 11.49 23.26
C GLY A 34 -6.98 10.42 23.53
N PRO A 35 -8.27 10.80 23.51
CA PRO A 35 -9.35 9.90 23.92
C PRO A 35 -9.73 8.82 22.89
N TYR A 36 -9.41 9.01 21.61
CA TYR A 36 -9.98 8.23 20.51
C TYR A 36 -8.97 7.44 19.67
N LYS A 37 -7.70 7.50 20.00
CA LYS A 37 -6.63 6.76 19.33
C LYS A 37 -5.58 6.29 20.32
N ALA A 38 -4.98 5.13 20.08
CA ALA A 38 -3.92 4.59 20.91
C ALA A 38 -2.96 3.74 20.09
N LYS A 39 -1.73 3.60 20.57
CA LYS A 39 -0.79 2.59 20.08
C LYS A 39 -0.89 1.34 20.95
N ILE A 40 -0.65 0.19 20.31
CA ILE A 40 -0.63 -1.11 20.96
C ILE A 40 0.79 -1.44 21.41
N SER A 41 0.96 -1.88 22.66
CA SER A 41 2.28 -2.25 23.18
C SER A 41 2.91 -3.41 22.38
N LEU A 42 4.22 -3.37 22.17
CA LEU A 42 4.95 -4.48 21.54
C LEU A 42 5.01 -5.71 22.46
N LYS A 43 4.80 -5.52 23.77
CA LYS A 43 4.65 -6.62 24.73
C LYS A 43 3.45 -7.47 24.38
N LEU A 44 2.28 -6.84 24.19
CA LEU A 44 1.04 -7.55 23.83
C LEU A 44 1.19 -8.28 22.47
N THR A 45 1.77 -7.63 21.45
CA THR A 45 1.96 -8.29 20.16
C THR A 45 2.77 -9.57 20.31
N LYS A 46 3.80 -9.57 21.15
CA LYS A 46 4.61 -10.75 21.44
C LYS A 46 3.86 -11.81 22.25
N GLU A 47 3.06 -11.42 23.23
CA GLU A 47 2.25 -12.35 24.05
C GLU A 47 1.15 -13.06 23.23
N LEU A 48 0.73 -12.45 22.13
CA LEU A 48 -0.24 -13.03 21.21
C LEU A 48 0.39 -14.05 20.24
N GLU A 49 1.70 -14.05 20.08
CA GLU A 49 2.39 -15.01 19.21
C GLU A 49 2.05 -16.47 19.61
N GLY A 50 1.76 -17.29 18.61
CA GLY A 50 1.39 -18.70 18.84
C GLY A 50 -0.06 -18.96 19.25
N LYS A 51 -0.86 -17.92 19.52
CA LYS A 51 -2.31 -18.08 19.72
C LYS A 51 -3.01 -18.34 18.37
N PRO A 52 -4.21 -18.93 18.37
CA PRO A 52 -4.99 -19.12 17.14
C PRO A 52 -5.20 -17.81 16.39
N MET A 53 -5.18 -17.87 15.08
CA MET A 53 -5.48 -16.74 14.18
C MET A 53 -6.89 -16.86 13.62
N GLY A 54 -7.55 -15.71 13.48
CA GLY A 54 -8.80 -15.56 12.72
C GLY A 54 -8.60 -15.71 11.21
N ARG A 55 -9.66 -15.43 10.47
CA ARG A 55 -9.71 -15.50 9.02
C ARG A 55 -9.31 -14.16 8.39
N LEU A 56 -8.46 -14.21 7.35
CA LEU A 56 -7.95 -13.04 6.66
C LEU A 56 -8.68 -12.85 5.33
N ILE A 57 -9.31 -11.69 5.15
CA ILE A 57 -10.03 -11.31 3.94
C ILE A 57 -9.29 -10.14 3.29
N LEU A 58 -8.85 -10.34 2.04
CA LEU A 58 -8.21 -9.31 1.24
C LEU A 58 -9.24 -8.57 0.38
N VAL A 59 -9.33 -7.24 0.50
CA VAL A 59 -10.08 -6.38 -0.42
C VAL A 59 -9.11 -5.76 -1.43
N THR A 60 -9.43 -5.94 -2.69
CA THR A 60 -8.69 -5.37 -3.82
C THR A 60 -9.66 -4.83 -4.87
N ALA A 61 -9.20 -4.36 -6.02
CA ALA A 61 -10.07 -3.82 -7.05
C ALA A 61 -9.60 -4.18 -8.45
N ILE A 62 -10.46 -3.94 -9.43
CA ILE A 62 -10.08 -3.89 -10.85
C ILE A 62 -9.19 -2.67 -11.13
N SER A 63 -8.72 -2.52 -12.37
CA SER A 63 -7.90 -1.36 -12.77
C SER A 63 -8.60 -0.04 -12.42
N PRO A 64 -7.98 0.85 -11.62
CA PRO A 64 -8.66 2.01 -11.05
C PRO A 64 -8.91 3.11 -12.08
N THR A 65 -10.01 3.82 -11.89
CA THR A 65 -10.27 5.12 -12.51
C THR A 65 -9.68 6.26 -11.68
N PRO A 66 -9.53 7.47 -12.25
CA PRO A 66 -9.13 8.64 -11.47
C PRO A 66 -10.06 9.01 -10.31
N ALA A 67 -11.32 8.59 -10.36
CA ALA A 67 -12.28 8.80 -9.28
C ALA A 67 -12.12 7.80 -8.10
N GLY A 68 -11.37 6.72 -8.33
CA GLY A 68 -11.23 5.60 -7.39
C GLY A 68 -12.41 4.63 -7.44
N GLU A 69 -12.21 3.43 -6.89
CA GLU A 69 -13.21 2.34 -6.94
C GLU A 69 -13.91 2.11 -5.59
N GLY A 70 -13.55 2.87 -4.55
CA GLY A 70 -14.15 2.73 -3.23
C GLY A 70 -13.66 1.51 -2.44
N LYS A 71 -12.42 1.06 -2.66
CA LYS A 71 -11.84 -0.07 -1.89
C LYS A 71 -11.90 0.13 -0.39
N THR A 72 -11.43 1.26 0.10
CA THR A 72 -11.39 1.53 1.55
C THR A 72 -12.82 1.59 2.12
N THR A 73 -13.74 2.24 1.42
CA THR A 73 -15.16 2.26 1.80
C THR A 73 -15.73 0.84 1.86
N THR A 74 -15.41 -0.01 0.87
CA THR A 74 -15.83 -1.42 0.86
C THR A 74 -15.17 -2.21 1.99
N THR A 75 -13.89 -1.97 2.28
CA THR A 75 -13.16 -2.64 3.38
C THR A 75 -13.78 -2.33 4.73
N VAL A 76 -14.05 -1.05 4.99
CA VAL A 76 -14.70 -0.59 6.22
C VAL A 76 -16.13 -1.12 6.29
N GLY A 77 -16.91 -0.97 5.23
CA GLY A 77 -18.30 -1.46 5.16
C GLY A 77 -18.41 -2.97 5.36
N LEU A 78 -17.47 -3.75 4.82
CA LEU A 78 -17.44 -5.20 5.05
C LEU A 78 -17.14 -5.53 6.52
N GLY A 79 -16.18 -4.84 7.15
CA GLY A 79 -15.90 -5.01 8.58
C GLY A 79 -17.12 -4.71 9.44
N GLN A 80 -17.84 -3.62 9.15
CA GLN A 80 -19.10 -3.25 9.83
C GLN A 80 -20.20 -4.31 9.57
N ALA A 81 -20.36 -4.78 8.34
CA ALA A 81 -21.33 -5.82 8.02
C ALA A 81 -21.06 -7.15 8.75
N LEU A 82 -19.79 -7.56 8.86
CA LEU A 82 -19.41 -8.74 9.63
C LEU A 82 -19.75 -8.58 11.13
N ALA A 83 -19.49 -7.41 11.70
CA ALA A 83 -19.84 -7.10 13.07
C ALA A 83 -21.35 -7.14 13.30
N GLN A 84 -22.16 -6.60 12.37
CA GLN A 84 -23.63 -6.67 12.42
C GLN A 84 -24.14 -8.12 12.32
N LEU A 85 -23.42 -9.00 11.62
CA LEU A 85 -23.70 -10.44 11.58
C LEU A 85 -23.24 -11.19 12.86
N GLY A 86 -22.84 -10.46 13.90
CA GLY A 86 -22.40 -11.02 15.17
C GLY A 86 -21.00 -11.63 15.14
N LYS A 87 -20.18 -11.29 14.15
CA LYS A 87 -18.80 -11.74 14.05
C LYS A 87 -17.86 -10.78 14.77
N LYS A 88 -16.85 -11.30 15.47
CA LYS A 88 -15.76 -10.51 16.01
C LYS A 88 -14.81 -10.12 14.86
N ALA A 89 -15.00 -8.93 14.34
CA ALA A 89 -14.30 -8.42 13.16
C ALA A 89 -13.36 -7.27 13.51
N MET A 90 -12.22 -7.19 12.82
CA MET A 90 -11.31 -6.05 12.82
C MET A 90 -10.96 -5.65 11.39
N ILE A 91 -10.54 -4.40 11.23
CA ILE A 91 -10.13 -3.84 9.95
C ILE A 91 -8.65 -3.42 10.06
N CYS A 92 -7.88 -3.66 9.01
CA CYS A 92 -6.48 -3.22 8.92
C CYS A 92 -6.27 -2.38 7.67
N LEU A 93 -5.92 -1.11 7.85
CA LEU A 93 -5.75 -0.12 6.79
C LEU A 93 -4.35 0.47 6.78
N ARG A 94 -4.01 1.10 5.64
CA ARG A 94 -2.80 1.92 5.52
C ARG A 94 -3.03 3.30 6.13
N GLU A 95 -1.97 3.87 6.69
CA GLU A 95 -1.91 5.27 7.09
C GLU A 95 -1.77 6.15 5.84
N PRO A 96 -2.59 7.21 5.67
CA PRO A 96 -2.50 8.09 4.53
C PRO A 96 -1.28 9.03 4.62
N SER A 97 -0.67 9.32 3.46
CA SER A 97 0.39 10.31 3.29
C SER A 97 -0.18 11.70 3.08
N LEU A 98 0.49 12.73 3.58
CA LEU A 98 0.10 14.15 3.42
C LEU A 98 0.10 14.59 1.96
N GLY A 99 1.05 14.11 1.16
CA GLY A 99 1.15 14.49 -0.25
C GLY A 99 -0.14 14.26 -1.04
N PRO A 100 -0.72 13.06 -1.06
CA PRO A 100 -2.03 12.81 -1.66
C PRO A 100 -3.16 13.60 -1.01
N CYS A 101 -3.19 13.76 0.32
CA CYS A 101 -4.22 14.52 1.03
C CYS A 101 -4.25 15.99 0.60
N MET A 102 -3.09 16.63 0.47
CA MET A 102 -2.97 18.01 0.02
C MET A 102 -3.05 18.15 -1.52
N GLY A 103 -2.92 17.03 -2.24
CA GLY A 103 -2.89 16.96 -3.72
C GLY A 103 -4.25 16.80 -4.37
N VAL A 104 -4.58 15.59 -4.79
CA VAL A 104 -5.76 15.30 -5.63
C VAL A 104 -6.81 14.52 -4.89
N LYS A 105 -6.41 13.67 -3.93
CA LYS A 105 -7.24 12.56 -3.48
C LYS A 105 -7.41 12.57 -1.97
N GLY A 106 -8.63 12.30 -1.54
CA GLY A 106 -8.98 12.01 -0.18
C GLY A 106 -8.08 10.96 0.49
N GLY A 107 -7.97 11.06 1.79
CA GLY A 107 -7.24 10.14 2.61
C GLY A 107 -7.81 8.72 2.59
N ALA A 108 -7.12 7.81 3.25
CA ALA A 108 -7.50 6.39 3.30
C ALA A 108 -8.45 6.07 4.48
N ALA A 109 -9.37 6.98 4.83
CA ALA A 109 -10.29 6.80 5.96
C ALA A 109 -11.64 6.15 5.59
N GLY A 110 -11.89 5.88 4.31
CA GLY A 110 -13.20 5.46 3.80
C GLY A 110 -14.04 6.63 3.32
N GLY A 111 -15.36 6.46 3.20
CA GLY A 111 -16.28 7.51 2.77
C GLY A 111 -17.71 7.23 3.21
N GLY A 112 -18.54 8.29 3.25
CA GLY A 112 -19.91 8.21 3.74
C GLY A 112 -19.98 7.66 5.15
N TYR A 113 -20.84 6.69 5.38
CA TYR A 113 -20.99 6.03 6.69
C TYR A 113 -20.04 4.83 6.89
N SER A 114 -19.18 4.54 5.90
CA SER A 114 -18.12 3.54 6.01
C SER A 114 -16.77 4.20 6.19
N GLN A 115 -16.55 4.83 7.33
CA GLN A 115 -15.34 5.56 7.68
C GLN A 115 -14.72 5.06 8.99
N VAL A 116 -13.39 5.23 9.10
CA VAL A 116 -12.65 5.18 10.36
C VAL A 116 -12.47 6.59 10.91
N VAL A 117 -12.60 6.72 12.21
CA VAL A 117 -12.52 8.00 12.93
C VAL A 117 -11.53 7.91 14.10
N PRO A 118 -10.85 9.02 14.47
CA PRO A 118 -11.01 10.41 14.01
C PRO A 118 -10.38 10.68 12.63
N MET A 119 -11.18 11.08 11.65
CA MET A 119 -10.79 11.19 10.25
C MET A 119 -9.72 12.28 10.02
N GLU A 120 -9.86 13.43 10.67
CA GLU A 120 -8.93 14.57 10.55
C GLU A 120 -7.53 14.17 11.01
N ASP A 121 -7.40 13.58 12.19
CA ASP A 121 -6.13 13.13 12.76
C ASP A 121 -5.47 12.09 11.85
N ILE A 122 -6.24 11.11 11.37
CA ILE A 122 -5.74 10.05 10.51
C ILE A 122 -5.15 10.62 9.21
N ASN A 123 -5.79 11.63 8.61
CA ASN A 123 -5.39 12.20 7.33
C ASN A 123 -4.31 13.28 7.43
N LEU A 124 -4.10 13.86 8.60
CA LEU A 124 -3.13 14.95 8.80
C LEU A 124 -1.96 14.50 9.68
N HIS A 125 -2.07 14.68 10.98
CA HIS A 125 -1.06 14.27 11.96
C HIS A 125 -1.64 13.23 12.89
N PHE A 126 -1.41 11.96 12.58
CA PHE A 126 -2.05 10.85 13.30
C PHE A 126 -1.39 10.59 14.65
N THR A 127 -0.28 9.86 14.67
CA THR A 127 0.49 9.51 15.88
C THR A 127 1.99 9.75 15.70
N GLY A 128 2.40 10.35 14.57
CA GLY A 128 3.77 10.73 14.30
C GLY A 128 4.59 9.69 13.52
N ASP A 129 3.99 8.60 13.02
CA ASP A 129 4.73 7.55 12.34
C ASP A 129 5.43 8.04 11.08
N LEU A 130 4.74 8.84 10.24
CA LEU A 130 5.32 9.40 9.02
C LEU A 130 6.47 10.37 9.31
N HIS A 131 6.37 11.17 10.37
CA HIS A 131 7.47 12.02 10.83
C HIS A 131 8.68 11.20 11.31
N ALA A 132 8.44 10.11 12.04
CA ALA A 132 9.51 9.22 12.50
C ALA A 132 10.22 8.56 11.31
N ILE A 133 9.49 8.10 10.31
CA ILE A 133 10.04 7.54 9.07
C ILE A 133 10.89 8.57 8.33
N THR A 134 10.37 9.79 8.15
CA THR A 134 11.09 10.90 7.53
C THR A 134 12.38 11.20 8.30
N ALA A 135 12.31 11.29 9.62
CA ALA A 135 13.47 11.58 10.48
C ALA A 135 14.54 10.47 10.39
N ALA A 136 14.14 9.20 10.47
CA ALA A 136 15.06 8.07 10.38
C ALA A 136 15.73 7.98 9.00
N ASN A 137 14.97 8.16 7.93
CA ASN A 137 15.49 8.18 6.57
C ASN A 137 16.50 9.32 6.35
N ASN A 138 16.17 10.52 6.82
CA ASN A 138 17.00 11.69 6.62
C ASN A 138 18.22 11.72 7.56
N LEU A 139 18.12 11.09 8.74
CA LEU A 139 19.30 10.81 9.58
C LEU A 139 20.33 9.98 8.82
N LEU A 140 19.89 8.88 8.17
CA LEU A 140 20.77 8.04 7.37
C LEU A 140 21.41 8.84 6.22
N ALA A 141 20.66 9.65 5.50
CA ALA A 141 21.17 10.52 4.45
C ALA A 141 22.22 11.53 4.97
N ALA A 142 21.97 12.13 6.15
CA ALA A 142 22.92 13.02 6.80
C ALA A 142 24.19 12.29 7.23
N MET A 143 24.08 11.08 7.77
CA MET A 143 25.25 10.27 8.17
C MET A 143 26.08 9.85 6.97
N VAL A 144 25.49 9.52 5.83
CA VAL A 144 26.23 9.25 4.58
C VAL A 144 27.02 10.48 4.14
N GLY A 145 26.38 11.64 4.07
CA GLY A 145 27.03 12.90 3.71
C GLY A 145 28.15 13.27 4.68
N ASN A 146 27.93 13.09 5.98
CA ASN A 146 28.93 13.32 7.01
C ASN A 146 30.12 12.35 6.89
N HIS A 147 29.88 11.07 6.64
CA HIS A 147 30.94 10.08 6.43
C HIS A 147 31.87 10.49 5.28
N ILE A 148 31.28 10.91 4.14
CA ILE A 148 32.06 11.38 2.98
C ILE A 148 32.86 12.62 3.33
N GLN A 149 32.30 13.58 4.08
CA GLN A 149 32.94 14.82 4.48
C GLN A 149 34.10 14.60 5.49
N GLN A 150 33.93 13.66 6.40
CA GLN A 150 34.86 13.42 7.54
C GLN A 150 35.93 12.35 7.25
N GLY A 151 36.38 12.28 6.01
CA GLY A 151 37.52 11.45 5.61
C GLY A 151 37.19 10.20 4.82
N ASN A 152 35.90 9.85 4.69
CA ASN A 152 35.40 8.80 3.78
C ASN A 152 36.17 7.48 3.85
N VAL A 153 36.40 6.97 5.07
CA VAL A 153 37.26 5.78 5.31
C VAL A 153 36.72 4.51 4.60
N LEU A 154 35.44 4.45 4.32
CA LEU A 154 34.82 3.35 3.56
C LEU A 154 34.99 3.51 2.03
N GLY A 155 35.49 4.64 1.56
CA GLY A 155 35.73 4.90 0.14
C GLY A 155 34.46 4.99 -0.70
N ILE A 156 33.39 5.57 -0.17
CA ILE A 156 32.14 5.78 -0.92
C ILE A 156 32.42 6.74 -2.10
N ASP A 157 32.05 6.33 -3.31
CA ASP A 157 32.05 7.24 -4.46
C ASP A 157 30.85 8.21 -4.33
N PRO A 158 31.09 9.54 -4.17
CA PRO A 158 29.98 10.50 -4.03
C PRO A 158 29.00 10.52 -5.19
N ARG A 159 29.41 10.06 -6.39
CA ARG A 159 28.55 9.95 -7.58
C ARG A 159 27.67 8.71 -7.55
N ARG A 160 27.88 7.81 -6.58
CA ARG A 160 27.21 6.52 -6.44
C ARG A 160 26.51 6.36 -5.11
N VAL A 161 26.19 7.47 -4.46
CA VAL A 161 25.24 7.50 -3.34
C VAL A 161 23.84 7.26 -3.90
N VAL A 162 23.17 6.21 -3.44
CA VAL A 162 21.83 5.81 -3.91
C VAL A 162 20.75 6.16 -2.91
N TRP A 163 21.12 6.50 -1.68
CA TRP A 163 20.18 6.84 -0.61
C TRP A 163 19.77 8.30 -0.72
N LYS A 164 18.48 8.53 -0.99
CA LYS A 164 17.89 9.86 -1.09
C LYS A 164 17.29 10.31 0.24
N ARG A 165 17.04 11.61 0.35
CA ARG A 165 16.19 12.18 1.38
C ARG A 165 14.73 11.93 1.08
N VAL A 166 13.85 12.16 2.06
CA VAL A 166 12.40 12.06 1.87
C VAL A 166 11.66 13.25 2.48
N GLU A 167 10.51 13.54 1.89
CA GLU A 167 9.53 14.51 2.39
C GLU A 167 8.14 13.95 2.17
N ASP A 168 7.24 14.08 3.16
CA ASP A 168 5.86 13.58 3.02
C ASP A 168 4.95 14.61 2.34
N MET A 169 5.38 15.09 1.18
CA MET A 169 4.66 16.07 0.37
C MET A 169 4.89 15.83 -1.12
N ASN A 170 3.91 16.23 -1.94
CA ASN A 170 4.05 16.22 -3.39
C ASN A 170 4.81 17.45 -3.86
N ASP A 171 6.11 17.29 -4.13
CA ASP A 171 6.95 18.38 -4.61
C ASP A 171 7.87 17.95 -5.77
N ARG A 172 7.51 18.35 -6.98
CA ARG A 172 8.23 17.93 -8.20
C ARG A 172 9.61 18.57 -8.36
N VAL A 173 9.88 19.72 -7.71
CA VAL A 173 11.18 20.39 -7.85
C VAL A 173 12.28 19.71 -7.06
N LEU A 174 11.93 18.84 -6.11
CA LEU A 174 12.87 18.08 -5.31
C LEU A 174 13.36 16.78 -5.98
N ARG A 175 12.89 16.44 -7.17
CA ARG A 175 13.27 15.19 -7.87
C ARG A 175 14.74 15.09 -8.17
N HIS A 176 15.33 16.20 -8.59
CA HIS A 176 16.75 16.33 -8.91
C HIS A 176 17.26 17.66 -8.36
N ILE A 177 18.20 17.59 -7.44
CA ILE A 177 18.81 18.73 -6.76
C ILE A 177 20.32 18.55 -6.70
N VAL A 178 21.03 19.59 -6.36
CA VAL A 178 22.45 19.55 -6.03
C VAL A 178 22.62 19.84 -4.54
N VAL A 179 23.33 18.98 -3.82
CA VAL A 179 23.65 19.16 -2.40
C VAL A 179 25.14 19.46 -2.22
N GLY A 180 25.53 19.98 -1.05
CA GLY A 180 26.92 20.24 -0.69
C GLY A 180 27.51 21.50 -1.31
N LEU A 181 26.70 22.44 -1.79
CA LEU A 181 27.16 23.73 -2.29
C LEU A 181 27.55 24.67 -1.13
N GLY A 182 28.36 25.70 -1.42
CA GLY A 182 28.79 26.72 -0.46
C GLY A 182 30.18 26.51 0.13
N GLY A 183 31.00 25.67 -0.52
CA GLY A 183 32.42 25.45 -0.16
C GLY A 183 32.67 24.24 0.73
N HIS A 184 33.95 23.99 1.02
CA HIS A 184 34.44 22.76 1.66
C HIS A 184 33.76 22.43 2.99
N ALA A 185 33.32 23.44 3.75
CA ALA A 185 32.67 23.24 5.05
C ALA A 185 31.24 22.63 4.91
N ASN A 186 30.64 22.68 3.73
CA ASN A 186 29.25 22.27 3.49
C ASN A 186 29.13 20.89 2.84
N GLY A 187 30.22 20.18 2.65
CA GLY A 187 30.22 18.83 2.09
C GLY A 187 30.79 18.75 0.66
N VAL A 188 30.59 17.60 0.03
CA VAL A 188 31.02 17.34 -1.33
C VAL A 188 29.84 17.55 -2.29
N PRO A 189 29.93 18.50 -3.25
CA PRO A 189 28.86 18.72 -4.21
C PRO A 189 28.55 17.46 -5.01
N ARG A 190 27.27 17.10 -5.04
CA ARG A 190 26.77 15.97 -5.84
C ARG A 190 25.31 16.12 -6.18
N GLU A 191 24.87 15.39 -7.20
CA GLU A 191 23.45 15.22 -7.49
C GLU A 191 22.77 14.41 -6.37
N ASP A 192 21.56 14.78 -6.00
CA ASP A 192 20.72 14.12 -5.02
C ASP A 192 19.26 14.32 -5.42
N GLY A 193 18.32 13.92 -4.59
CA GLY A 193 16.88 14.12 -4.78
C GLY A 193 16.12 13.72 -3.54
N PHE A 194 14.81 13.91 -3.62
CA PHE A 194 13.86 13.43 -2.61
C PHE A 194 12.94 12.39 -3.23
N ASP A 195 12.57 11.41 -2.42
CA ASP A 195 11.40 10.57 -2.64
C ASP A 195 10.30 10.99 -1.66
N ILE A 196 9.04 10.66 -1.92
CA ILE A 196 8.00 10.86 -0.92
C ILE A 196 8.18 9.84 0.22
N THR A 197 7.94 10.23 1.46
CA THR A 197 8.19 9.40 2.66
C THR A 197 7.62 7.98 2.53
N VAL A 198 6.42 7.85 1.99
CA VAL A 198 5.75 6.56 1.79
C VAL A 198 6.33 5.69 0.65
N ALA A 199 7.27 6.23 -0.13
CA ALA A 199 8.05 5.50 -1.11
C ALA A 199 9.39 4.99 -0.56
N SER A 200 9.78 5.41 0.65
CA SER A 200 11.07 5.06 1.24
C SER A 200 11.17 3.58 1.60
N GLU A 201 12.40 3.08 1.59
CA GLU A 201 12.70 1.74 2.12
C GLU A 201 12.44 1.65 3.63
N VAL A 202 12.58 2.75 4.38
CA VAL A 202 12.25 2.81 5.82
C VAL A 202 10.77 2.52 6.05
N MET A 203 9.87 3.08 5.23
CA MET A 203 8.44 2.74 5.26
C MET A 203 8.19 1.26 4.95
N ALA A 204 8.85 0.71 3.94
CA ALA A 204 8.72 -0.70 3.58
C ALA A 204 9.21 -1.60 4.72
N ILE A 205 10.31 -1.26 5.37
CA ILE A 205 10.86 -1.98 6.52
C ILE A 205 9.89 -1.93 7.71
N LEU A 206 9.34 -0.76 8.05
CA LEU A 206 8.31 -0.65 9.10
C LEU A 206 7.15 -1.63 8.86
N CYS A 207 6.70 -1.74 7.62
CA CYS A 207 5.56 -2.59 7.27
C CYS A 207 5.88 -4.09 7.25
N LEU A 208 7.15 -4.48 7.09
CA LEU A 208 7.57 -5.87 7.02
C LEU A 208 8.20 -6.39 8.31
N ALA A 209 8.69 -5.50 9.18
CA ALA A 209 9.30 -5.86 10.44
C ALA A 209 8.28 -6.44 11.44
N ASP A 210 8.71 -7.42 12.22
CA ASP A 210 7.91 -8.06 13.28
C ASP A 210 8.33 -7.64 14.69
N SER A 211 9.48 -7.02 14.84
CA SER A 211 10.05 -6.61 16.13
C SER A 211 11.05 -5.47 15.96
N ILE A 212 11.42 -4.82 17.07
CA ILE A 212 12.50 -3.81 17.06
C ILE A 212 13.83 -4.44 16.61
N ARG A 213 14.10 -5.69 17.01
CA ARG A 213 15.29 -6.41 16.58
C ARG A 213 15.31 -6.60 15.06
N ASP A 214 14.24 -7.15 14.50
CA ASP A 214 14.13 -7.38 13.05
C ASP A 214 14.22 -6.06 12.28
N MET A 215 13.53 -5.01 12.75
CA MET A 215 13.61 -3.67 12.16
C MET A 215 15.06 -3.15 12.15
N LYS A 216 15.77 -3.28 13.26
CA LYS A 216 17.17 -2.85 13.38
C LYS A 216 18.12 -3.65 12.46
N GLU A 217 17.93 -4.97 12.36
CA GLU A 217 18.69 -5.83 11.45
C GLU A 217 18.39 -5.49 9.99
N ARG A 218 17.15 -5.16 9.64
CA ARG A 218 16.76 -4.69 8.31
C ARG A 218 17.40 -3.33 7.98
N PHE A 219 17.39 -2.39 8.91
CA PHE A 219 18.08 -1.10 8.72
C PHE A 219 19.58 -1.29 8.47
N ALA A 220 20.23 -2.19 9.18
CA ALA A 220 21.64 -2.47 8.97
C ALA A 220 21.98 -2.94 7.55
N ARG A 221 21.06 -3.63 6.88
CA ARG A 221 21.24 -4.12 5.50
C ARG A 221 20.97 -3.09 4.40
N ILE A 222 20.38 -1.93 4.70
CA ILE A 222 20.11 -0.88 3.71
C ILE A 222 21.42 -0.51 2.99
N ILE A 223 21.40 -0.57 1.66
CA ILE A 223 22.51 -0.11 0.84
C ILE A 223 22.38 1.39 0.62
N VAL A 224 23.39 2.16 1.02
CA VAL A 224 23.39 3.63 0.93
C VAL A 224 24.16 4.15 -0.27
N GLY A 225 25.07 3.35 -0.81
CA GLY A 225 25.90 3.70 -1.95
C GLY A 225 26.94 2.62 -2.23
N TYR A 226 27.85 2.93 -3.12
CA TYR A 226 28.92 2.02 -3.54
C TYR A 226 30.28 2.69 -3.44
N THR A 227 31.31 1.89 -3.15
CA THR A 227 32.71 2.33 -3.16
C THR A 227 33.20 2.59 -4.59
N TYR A 228 34.37 3.22 -4.71
CA TYR A 228 35.06 3.36 -6.01
C TYR A 228 35.31 2.01 -6.71
N ASP A 229 35.45 0.92 -5.93
CA ASP A 229 35.62 -0.46 -6.40
C ASP A 229 34.30 -1.20 -6.60
N ASN A 230 33.18 -0.49 -6.64
CA ASN A 230 31.83 -1.04 -6.85
C ASN A 230 31.32 -2.01 -5.75
N LYS A 231 31.81 -1.89 -4.53
CA LYS A 231 31.32 -2.66 -3.39
C LYS A 231 30.17 -1.92 -2.71
N PRO A 232 29.08 -2.60 -2.29
CA PRO A 232 28.01 -1.94 -1.57
C PRO A 232 28.48 -1.48 -0.19
N VAL A 233 28.01 -0.30 0.23
CA VAL A 233 28.14 0.22 1.60
C VAL A 233 26.75 0.26 2.22
N THR A 234 26.64 -0.25 3.43
CA THR A 234 25.37 -0.38 4.13
C THR A 234 25.23 0.65 5.25
N ALA A 235 23.99 0.84 5.72
CA ALA A 235 23.73 1.61 6.93
C ALA A 235 24.39 1.00 8.17
N GLY A 236 24.58 -0.32 8.18
CA GLY A 236 25.34 -1.04 9.20
C GLY A 236 26.82 -0.68 9.22
N ASP A 237 27.44 -0.49 8.05
CA ASP A 237 28.85 -0.08 7.94
C ASP A 237 29.12 1.32 8.51
N ILE A 238 28.14 2.20 8.47
CA ILE A 238 28.19 3.54 9.09
C ILE A 238 27.49 3.60 10.45
N HIS A 239 27.11 2.47 11.01
CA HIS A 239 26.50 2.31 12.35
C HIS A 239 25.20 3.13 12.57
N ALA A 240 24.38 3.33 11.55
CA ALA A 240 23.17 4.14 11.62
C ALA A 240 21.95 3.41 12.21
N GLN A 241 21.91 2.07 12.13
CA GLN A 241 20.73 1.26 12.43
C GLN A 241 20.20 1.43 13.85
N GLY A 242 21.06 1.68 14.82
CA GLY A 242 20.67 1.88 16.23
C GLY A 242 19.88 3.17 16.43
N ALA A 243 20.41 4.29 15.91
CA ALA A 243 19.78 5.60 15.99
C ALA A 243 18.47 5.64 15.17
N MET A 244 18.47 5.04 13.99
CA MET A 244 17.24 4.90 13.19
C MET A 244 16.16 4.12 13.95
N ALA A 245 16.52 2.99 14.57
CA ALA A 245 15.59 2.20 15.38
C ALA A 245 15.07 2.96 16.61
N ALA A 246 15.92 3.78 17.24
CA ALA A 246 15.50 4.63 18.35
C ALA A 246 14.44 5.66 17.94
N LEU A 247 14.59 6.29 16.77
CA LEU A 247 13.59 7.20 16.19
C LEU A 247 12.28 6.47 15.84
N MET A 248 12.37 5.20 15.46
CA MET A 248 11.25 4.41 14.96
C MET A 248 10.56 3.55 16.02
N LYS A 249 11.03 3.53 17.28
CA LYS A 249 10.53 2.61 18.32
C LYS A 249 9.03 2.69 18.57
N ASP A 250 8.47 3.89 18.56
CA ASP A 250 7.05 4.10 18.78
C ASP A 250 6.26 3.97 17.48
N ALA A 251 6.84 4.34 16.34
CA ALA A 251 6.24 4.14 15.03
C ALA A 251 6.00 2.66 14.68
N LEU A 252 6.79 1.73 15.24
CA LEU A 252 6.59 0.29 15.02
C LEU A 252 5.30 -0.24 15.66
N LYS A 253 4.76 0.42 16.69
CA LYS A 253 3.54 0.01 17.37
C LYS A 253 2.31 0.31 16.51
N PRO A 254 1.40 -0.67 16.29
CA PRO A 254 0.17 -0.43 15.55
C PRO A 254 -0.74 0.62 16.20
N ASN A 255 -1.46 1.39 15.40
CA ASN A 255 -2.41 2.40 15.85
C ASN A 255 -3.83 1.84 15.85
N LEU A 256 -4.49 1.90 17.00
CA LEU A 256 -5.89 1.50 17.18
C LEU A 256 -6.81 2.72 17.07
N VAL A 257 -7.85 2.57 16.26
CA VAL A 257 -8.97 3.50 16.07
C VAL A 257 -10.28 2.72 15.94
N GLN A 258 -11.35 3.38 15.56
CA GLN A 258 -12.69 2.77 15.40
C GLN A 258 -13.34 3.24 14.11
N THR A 259 -14.30 2.46 13.61
CA THR A 259 -15.24 2.92 12.57
C THR A 259 -16.37 3.74 13.19
N LEU A 260 -17.19 4.38 12.36
CA LEU A 260 -18.43 5.05 12.81
C LEU A 260 -19.37 4.13 13.60
N GLU A 261 -19.33 2.82 13.33
CA GLU A 261 -20.09 1.79 14.06
C GLU A 261 -19.29 1.09 15.16
N HIS A 262 -18.19 1.71 15.59
CA HIS A 262 -17.32 1.23 16.68
C HIS A 262 -16.64 -0.12 16.44
N VAL A 263 -16.50 -0.53 15.18
CA VAL A 263 -15.66 -1.68 14.83
C VAL A 263 -14.20 -1.30 15.00
N PRO A 264 -13.39 -2.08 15.75
CA PRO A 264 -11.98 -1.78 15.93
C PRO A 264 -11.20 -1.83 14.62
N ALA A 265 -10.31 -0.88 14.42
CA ALA A 265 -9.46 -0.83 13.24
C ALA A 265 -8.01 -0.50 13.62
N PHE A 266 -7.06 -1.20 12.99
CA PHE A 266 -5.67 -0.80 12.99
C PHE A 266 -5.34 -0.02 11.73
N ILE A 267 -4.69 1.14 11.91
CA ILE A 267 -4.11 1.92 10.82
C ILE A 267 -2.61 2.01 11.07
N HIS A 268 -1.81 1.40 10.21
CA HIS A 268 -0.37 1.31 10.46
C HIS A 268 0.44 1.07 9.18
N GLY A 269 1.36 2.00 8.89
CA GLY A 269 2.15 2.00 7.69
C GLY A 269 1.35 2.31 6.41
N GLY A 270 1.99 2.90 5.42
CA GLY A 270 1.32 3.37 4.21
C GLY A 270 2.17 3.32 2.94
N PRO A 271 2.89 2.21 2.63
CA PRO A 271 3.74 2.16 1.46
C PRO A 271 2.90 2.25 0.17
N PHE A 272 3.42 2.97 -0.84
CA PHE A 272 2.76 3.04 -2.14
C PHE A 272 2.86 1.72 -2.90
N ALA A 273 1.74 1.28 -3.50
CA ALA A 273 1.68 0.02 -4.23
C ALA A 273 2.33 0.04 -5.63
N ASN A 274 2.68 1.21 -6.15
CA ASN A 274 3.36 1.37 -7.44
C ASN A 274 4.89 1.42 -7.33
N ILE A 275 5.45 1.46 -6.13
CA ILE A 275 6.90 1.49 -5.87
C ILE A 275 7.33 0.68 -4.66
N ALA A 276 6.40 0.20 -3.86
CA ALA A 276 6.59 -0.70 -2.73
C ALA A 276 5.46 -1.72 -2.70
N HIS A 277 5.32 -2.48 -1.62
CA HIS A 277 4.34 -3.58 -1.55
C HIS A 277 2.90 -3.15 -1.28
N GLY A 278 2.63 -1.88 -0.97
CA GLY A 278 1.29 -1.29 -1.01
C GLY A 278 0.26 -1.80 0.00
N CYS A 279 0.70 -2.34 1.13
CA CYS A 279 -0.15 -2.91 2.17
C CYS A 279 0.21 -2.35 3.53
N ASN A 280 -0.71 -2.40 4.50
CA ASN A 280 -0.42 -2.08 5.89
C ASN A 280 0.59 -3.07 6.50
N SER A 281 1.04 -2.79 7.74
CA SER A 281 2.10 -3.58 8.36
C SER A 281 1.73 -5.04 8.63
N VAL A 282 2.73 -5.89 8.61
CA VAL A 282 2.65 -7.29 9.06
C VAL A 282 2.23 -7.35 10.51
N LEU A 283 2.83 -6.51 11.35
CA LEU A 283 2.58 -6.50 12.80
C LEU A 283 1.11 -6.17 13.11
N ALA A 284 0.53 -5.16 12.47
CA ALA A 284 -0.89 -4.83 12.63
C ALA A 284 -1.81 -5.96 12.18
N THR A 285 -1.55 -6.56 11.01
CA THR A 285 -2.39 -7.66 10.49
C THR A 285 -2.30 -8.91 11.36
N ARG A 286 -1.11 -9.33 11.80
CA ARG A 286 -0.95 -10.47 12.71
C ARG A 286 -1.65 -10.21 14.04
N THR A 287 -1.42 -9.05 14.65
CA THR A 287 -2.06 -8.71 15.93
C THR A 287 -3.58 -8.74 15.82
N ALA A 288 -4.15 -8.17 14.75
CA ALA A 288 -5.59 -8.23 14.50
C ALA A 288 -6.10 -9.67 14.35
N LEU A 289 -5.37 -10.54 13.64
CA LEU A 289 -5.74 -11.95 13.45
C LEU A 289 -5.76 -12.73 14.77
N HIS A 290 -4.93 -12.38 15.75
CA HIS A 290 -4.98 -12.98 17.07
C HIS A 290 -6.09 -12.40 17.97
N LEU A 291 -6.60 -11.21 17.67
CA LEU A 291 -7.62 -10.52 18.45
C LEU A 291 -9.04 -10.71 17.92
N ALA A 292 -9.23 -11.08 16.67
CA ALA A 292 -10.54 -11.17 16.02
C ALA A 292 -10.70 -12.47 15.23
N ASP A 293 -11.95 -12.88 15.03
CA ASP A 293 -12.29 -14.07 14.21
C ASP A 293 -12.15 -13.78 12.72
N TYR A 294 -12.37 -12.53 12.33
CA TYR A 294 -12.26 -12.06 10.94
C TYR A 294 -11.48 -10.75 10.87
N VAL A 295 -10.51 -10.68 10.00
CA VAL A 295 -9.73 -9.48 9.70
C VAL A 295 -9.91 -9.11 8.24
N VAL A 296 -10.36 -7.90 7.97
CA VAL A 296 -10.51 -7.34 6.63
C VAL A 296 -9.39 -6.34 6.40
N THR A 297 -8.61 -6.56 5.35
CA THR A 297 -7.51 -5.66 4.95
C THR A 297 -7.58 -5.35 3.48
N GLU A 298 -6.84 -4.34 3.04
CA GLU A 298 -6.81 -3.94 1.64
C GLU A 298 -5.39 -3.90 1.06
N ALA A 299 -5.30 -3.94 -0.26
CA ALA A 299 -4.09 -3.69 -1.02
C ALA A 299 -4.28 -2.52 -1.99
N GLY A 300 -3.23 -1.73 -2.22
CA GLY A 300 -3.30 -0.51 -3.02
C GLY A 300 -3.52 -0.77 -4.52
N PHE A 301 -4.19 0.15 -5.21
CA PHE A 301 -4.51 0.08 -6.64
C PHE A 301 -5.31 -1.16 -7.05
N GLY A 302 -5.10 -1.65 -8.27
CA GLY A 302 -5.74 -2.87 -8.79
C GLY A 302 -5.08 -4.15 -8.30
N ALA A 303 -5.76 -5.27 -8.52
CA ALA A 303 -5.30 -6.59 -8.07
C ALA A 303 -4.01 -7.03 -8.76
N ASP A 304 -3.72 -6.52 -9.94
CA ASP A 304 -2.48 -6.75 -10.69
C ASP A 304 -1.24 -6.10 -10.04
N LEU A 305 -1.44 -5.08 -9.20
CA LEU A 305 -0.37 -4.41 -8.46
C LEU A 305 -0.43 -4.73 -6.96
N GLY A 306 -1.45 -4.23 -6.28
CA GLY A 306 -1.51 -4.34 -4.82
C GLY A 306 -1.75 -5.75 -4.33
N ALA A 307 -2.72 -6.48 -4.89
CA ALA A 307 -2.98 -7.84 -4.44
C ALA A 307 -1.83 -8.79 -4.78
N GLU A 308 -1.22 -8.68 -5.96
CA GLU A 308 -0.02 -9.46 -6.31
C GLU A 308 1.07 -9.28 -5.26
N LYS A 309 1.41 -8.04 -4.89
CA LYS A 309 2.45 -7.75 -3.89
C LYS A 309 2.06 -8.16 -2.47
N PHE A 310 0.78 -8.02 -2.12
CA PHE A 310 0.25 -8.55 -0.86
C PHE A 310 0.49 -10.05 -0.76
N LEU A 311 0.21 -10.78 -1.83
CA LEU A 311 0.32 -12.24 -1.89
C LEU A 311 1.78 -12.69 -2.02
N ASP A 312 2.54 -12.15 -2.95
CA ASP A 312 3.91 -12.60 -3.24
C ASP A 312 4.98 -11.98 -2.33
N ILE A 313 4.71 -10.86 -1.67
CA ILE A 313 5.66 -10.21 -0.75
C ILE A 313 5.17 -10.33 0.70
N LYS A 314 4.09 -9.64 1.09
CA LYS A 314 3.65 -9.57 2.48
C LYS A 314 3.28 -10.93 3.06
N CYS A 315 2.41 -11.68 2.38
CA CYS A 315 1.97 -12.99 2.87
C CYS A 315 3.12 -13.98 2.94
N ARG A 316 4.03 -13.92 1.96
CA ARG A 316 5.23 -14.77 1.93
C ARG A 316 6.13 -14.52 3.14
N PHE A 317 6.49 -13.26 3.42
CA PHE A 317 7.34 -12.91 4.56
C PHE A 317 6.67 -13.17 5.91
N ALA A 318 5.38 -12.91 6.00
CA ALA A 318 4.64 -13.01 7.25
C ALA A 318 4.08 -14.42 7.53
N GLY A 319 4.17 -15.35 6.58
CA GLY A 319 3.51 -16.66 6.71
C GLY A 319 1.98 -16.56 6.75
N LEU A 320 1.40 -15.50 6.18
CA LEU A 320 -0.03 -15.28 6.14
C LEU A 320 -0.68 -16.07 5.00
N LYS A 321 -1.90 -16.53 5.22
CA LYS A 321 -2.71 -17.24 4.23
C LYS A 321 -4.10 -16.59 4.17
N PRO A 322 -4.38 -15.76 3.15
CA PRO A 322 -5.71 -15.19 3.00
C PRO A 322 -6.75 -16.28 2.76
N ASP A 323 -7.92 -16.13 3.40
CA ASP A 323 -9.03 -17.09 3.29
C ASP A 323 -9.96 -16.77 2.12
N ALA A 324 -10.07 -15.50 1.73
CA ALA A 324 -10.84 -15.05 0.58
C ALA A 324 -10.33 -13.71 0.05
N ALA A 325 -10.68 -13.40 -1.19
CA ALA A 325 -10.48 -12.09 -1.79
C ALA A 325 -11.83 -11.47 -2.19
N VAL A 326 -11.98 -10.18 -1.90
CA VAL A 326 -13.08 -9.35 -2.37
C VAL A 326 -12.55 -8.43 -3.46
N LEU A 327 -13.05 -8.59 -4.68
CA LEU A 327 -12.64 -7.81 -5.84
C LEU A 327 -13.68 -6.71 -6.11
N VAL A 328 -13.33 -5.48 -5.76
CA VAL A 328 -14.19 -4.32 -5.99
C VAL A 328 -14.21 -3.94 -7.46
N ALA A 329 -15.39 -3.81 -8.02
CA ALA A 329 -15.61 -3.33 -9.38
C ALA A 329 -16.64 -2.18 -9.36
N THR A 330 -16.53 -1.27 -10.32
CA THR A 330 -17.53 -0.24 -10.58
C THR A 330 -17.94 -0.26 -12.04
N ILE A 331 -19.19 0.04 -12.30
CA ILE A 331 -19.71 0.18 -13.67
C ILE A 331 -18.93 1.26 -14.43
N ARG A 332 -18.57 2.36 -13.76
CA ARG A 332 -17.76 3.44 -14.33
C ARG A 332 -16.39 2.96 -14.81
N ALA A 333 -15.71 2.15 -13.99
CA ALA A 333 -14.39 1.62 -14.35
C ALA A 333 -14.50 0.67 -15.57
N LEU A 334 -15.53 -0.15 -15.63
CA LEU A 334 -15.75 -1.04 -16.77
C LEU A 334 -16.11 -0.26 -18.04
N LYS A 335 -16.97 0.77 -17.96
CA LYS A 335 -17.23 1.67 -19.10
C LYS A 335 -15.96 2.33 -19.61
N MET A 336 -15.10 2.83 -18.71
CA MET A 336 -13.81 3.43 -19.10
C MET A 336 -12.89 2.40 -19.76
N ASN A 337 -12.78 1.20 -19.19
CA ASN A 337 -12.02 0.09 -19.78
C ASN A 337 -12.62 -0.42 -21.10
N GLY A 338 -13.91 -0.18 -21.32
CA GLY A 338 -14.64 -0.42 -22.58
C GLY A 338 -14.51 0.72 -23.60
N GLY A 339 -13.68 1.73 -23.32
CA GLY A 339 -13.37 2.82 -24.23
C GLY A 339 -14.31 4.03 -24.15
N LYS A 340 -15.22 4.12 -23.15
CA LYS A 340 -16.08 5.29 -22.97
C LYS A 340 -15.27 6.46 -22.40
N ALA A 341 -15.54 7.66 -22.90
CA ALA A 341 -14.85 8.88 -22.46
C ALA A 341 -15.12 9.20 -20.99
N LYS A 342 -14.13 9.75 -20.29
CA LYS A 342 -14.18 10.01 -18.86
C LYS A 342 -15.33 10.92 -18.41
N ASN A 343 -15.70 11.89 -19.23
CA ASN A 343 -16.81 12.83 -19.00
C ASN A 343 -18.19 12.23 -19.27
N GLU A 344 -18.28 11.03 -19.85
CA GLU A 344 -19.52 10.34 -20.22
C GLU A 344 -19.83 9.13 -19.34
N LEU A 345 -18.99 8.85 -18.32
CA LEU A 345 -19.12 7.63 -17.49
C LEU A 345 -20.41 7.57 -16.66
N THR A 346 -21.10 8.67 -16.49
CA THR A 346 -22.41 8.73 -15.79
C THR A 346 -23.60 8.39 -16.70
N GLU A 347 -23.40 8.36 -18.02
CA GLU A 347 -24.42 7.94 -18.97
C GLU A 347 -24.54 6.43 -19.02
N SER A 348 -25.75 5.91 -19.10
CA SER A 348 -25.97 4.46 -19.25
C SER A 348 -25.41 3.96 -20.59
N ASP A 349 -24.60 2.89 -20.53
CA ASP A 349 -24.00 2.26 -21.70
C ASP A 349 -23.63 0.79 -21.40
N PRO A 350 -24.60 -0.15 -21.45
CA PRO A 350 -24.35 -1.57 -21.21
C PRO A 350 -23.33 -2.19 -22.19
N GLU A 351 -23.27 -1.69 -23.43
CA GLU A 351 -22.30 -2.17 -24.41
C GLU A 351 -20.87 -1.74 -24.08
N ALA A 352 -20.67 -0.54 -23.52
CA ALA A 352 -19.34 -0.14 -23.01
C ALA A 352 -18.94 -1.00 -21.80
N VAL A 353 -19.86 -1.32 -20.90
CA VAL A 353 -19.63 -2.27 -19.80
C VAL A 353 -19.18 -3.62 -20.35
N LYS A 354 -19.89 -4.15 -21.34
CA LYS A 354 -19.56 -5.43 -21.97
C LYS A 354 -18.18 -5.44 -22.61
N ARG A 355 -17.80 -4.36 -23.32
CA ARG A 355 -16.44 -4.21 -23.86
C ARG A 355 -15.37 -4.13 -22.77
N GLY A 356 -15.71 -3.64 -21.57
CA GLY A 356 -14.81 -3.54 -20.43
C GLY A 356 -14.68 -4.80 -19.58
N LEU A 357 -15.59 -5.77 -19.72
CA LEU A 357 -15.57 -7.04 -18.97
C LEU A 357 -14.23 -7.78 -18.99
N PRO A 358 -13.45 -7.79 -20.09
CA PRO A 358 -12.14 -8.45 -20.08
C PRO A 358 -11.20 -7.97 -18.96
N ASN A 359 -11.31 -6.70 -18.52
CA ASN A 359 -10.55 -6.19 -17.38
C ASN A 359 -10.93 -6.91 -16.08
N LEU A 360 -12.21 -6.98 -15.77
CA LEU A 360 -12.73 -7.70 -14.60
C LEU A 360 -12.35 -9.18 -14.63
N LEU A 361 -12.59 -9.85 -15.76
CA LEU A 361 -12.31 -11.27 -15.92
C LEU A 361 -10.82 -11.61 -15.80
N ARG A 362 -9.93 -10.73 -16.27
CA ARG A 362 -8.49 -10.87 -16.08
C ARG A 362 -8.12 -10.78 -14.60
N HIS A 363 -8.65 -9.82 -13.85
CA HIS A 363 -8.41 -9.71 -12.41
C HIS A 363 -8.93 -10.94 -11.65
N ILE A 364 -10.11 -11.46 -12.00
CA ILE A 364 -10.65 -12.71 -11.44
C ILE A 364 -9.69 -13.87 -11.74
N SER A 365 -9.27 -14.03 -12.99
CA SER A 365 -8.33 -15.08 -13.39
C SER A 365 -7.00 -14.99 -12.63
N ASN A 366 -6.47 -13.77 -12.46
CA ASN A 366 -5.25 -13.55 -11.72
C ASN A 366 -5.35 -14.00 -10.25
N LEU A 367 -6.42 -13.61 -9.55
CA LEU A 367 -6.64 -14.01 -8.15
C LEU A 367 -6.85 -15.54 -8.01
N LYS A 368 -7.50 -16.18 -8.98
CA LYS A 368 -7.64 -17.66 -9.01
C LYS A 368 -6.29 -18.39 -9.09
N LYS A 369 -5.28 -17.81 -9.74
CA LYS A 369 -3.92 -18.39 -9.82
C LYS A 369 -3.26 -18.52 -8.45
N PHE A 370 -3.61 -17.65 -7.51
CA PHE A 370 -3.17 -17.75 -6.11
C PHE A 370 -4.00 -18.71 -5.25
N GLY A 371 -5.01 -19.36 -5.81
CA GLY A 371 -5.85 -20.33 -5.10
C GLY A 371 -6.88 -19.72 -4.14
N LEU A 372 -7.27 -18.45 -4.34
CA LEU A 372 -8.20 -17.76 -3.46
C LEU A 372 -9.65 -17.92 -3.91
N PRO A 373 -10.59 -18.18 -3.00
CA PRO A 373 -12.01 -17.93 -3.21
C PRO A 373 -12.25 -16.43 -3.43
N ILE A 374 -13.09 -16.07 -4.41
CA ILE A 374 -13.32 -14.68 -4.82
C ILE A 374 -14.80 -14.33 -4.70
N VAL A 375 -15.07 -13.12 -4.21
CA VAL A 375 -16.37 -12.44 -4.32
C VAL A 375 -16.15 -11.12 -5.04
N VAL A 376 -16.93 -10.82 -6.05
CA VAL A 376 -16.95 -9.51 -6.69
C VAL A 376 -17.87 -8.59 -5.90
N ALA A 377 -17.35 -7.49 -5.39
CA ALA A 377 -18.12 -6.43 -4.75
C ALA A 377 -18.39 -5.34 -5.79
N LEU A 378 -19.63 -5.24 -6.23
CA LEU A 378 -20.05 -4.20 -7.18
C LEU A 378 -20.43 -2.94 -6.42
N ASN A 379 -19.57 -1.93 -6.45
CA ASN A 379 -19.82 -0.63 -5.84
C ASN A 379 -20.69 0.21 -6.79
N MET A 380 -21.98 0.37 -6.41
CA MET A 380 -23.02 1.02 -7.20
C MET A 380 -23.09 2.52 -6.93
N PHE A 381 -23.34 3.29 -7.98
CA PHE A 381 -23.60 4.73 -7.91
C PHE A 381 -25.03 5.03 -8.39
N PRO A 382 -25.62 6.19 -8.01
CA PRO A 382 -26.99 6.54 -8.39
C PRO A 382 -27.25 6.61 -9.91
N SER A 383 -26.20 6.78 -10.71
CA SER A 383 -26.28 6.82 -12.18
C SER A 383 -26.27 5.44 -12.83
N ASP A 384 -26.00 4.39 -12.08
CA ASP A 384 -25.83 3.04 -12.62
C ASP A 384 -27.19 2.38 -12.86
N THR A 385 -27.31 1.63 -13.95
CA THR A 385 -28.58 1.01 -14.36
C THR A 385 -28.63 -0.50 -14.08
N ALA A 386 -29.83 -1.03 -13.96
CA ALA A 386 -30.04 -2.47 -13.78
C ALA A 386 -29.54 -3.31 -14.98
N GLU A 387 -29.58 -2.76 -16.19
CA GLU A 387 -29.05 -3.42 -17.39
C GLU A 387 -27.53 -3.53 -17.35
N GLU A 388 -26.83 -2.45 -16.97
CA GLU A 388 -25.38 -2.45 -16.81
C GLU A 388 -24.93 -3.43 -15.72
N LYS A 389 -25.64 -3.45 -14.59
CA LYS A 389 -25.42 -4.41 -13.50
C LYS A 389 -25.57 -5.85 -13.99
N LYS A 390 -26.65 -6.14 -14.73
CA LYS A 390 -26.91 -7.49 -15.23
C LYS A 390 -25.79 -8.02 -16.12
N VAL A 391 -25.19 -7.18 -16.95
CA VAL A 391 -24.03 -7.57 -17.78
C VAL A 391 -22.88 -8.11 -16.92
N ILE A 392 -22.63 -7.48 -15.77
CA ILE A 392 -21.57 -7.91 -14.84
C ILE A 392 -21.95 -9.19 -14.11
N GLU A 393 -23.18 -9.28 -13.62
CA GLU A 393 -23.70 -10.45 -12.92
C GLU A 393 -23.64 -11.71 -13.80
N ASP A 394 -24.07 -11.60 -15.06
CA ASP A 394 -24.05 -12.70 -16.02
C ASP A 394 -22.59 -13.16 -16.28
N ALA A 395 -21.67 -12.23 -16.52
CA ALA A 395 -20.25 -12.56 -16.73
C ALA A 395 -19.58 -13.20 -15.51
N CYS A 396 -19.90 -12.73 -14.31
CA CYS A 396 -19.37 -13.32 -13.08
C CYS A 396 -19.97 -14.71 -12.82
N ALA A 397 -21.25 -14.92 -13.14
CA ALA A 397 -21.89 -16.23 -13.04
C ALA A 397 -21.22 -17.25 -13.98
N GLU A 398 -20.95 -16.88 -15.24
CA GLU A 398 -20.18 -17.71 -16.18
C GLU A 398 -18.76 -18.01 -15.66
N ALA A 399 -18.11 -17.06 -14.99
CA ALA A 399 -16.81 -17.25 -14.37
C ALA A 399 -16.87 -18.06 -13.06
N GLY A 400 -18.07 -18.41 -12.56
CA GLY A 400 -18.27 -19.12 -11.30
C GLY A 400 -17.92 -18.30 -10.07
N VAL A 401 -18.11 -16.97 -10.11
CA VAL A 401 -17.79 -16.03 -9.04
C VAL A 401 -19.05 -15.30 -8.59
N PRO A 402 -19.40 -15.33 -7.27
CA PRO A 402 -20.56 -14.60 -6.77
C PRO A 402 -20.32 -13.08 -6.80
N VAL A 403 -21.40 -12.34 -7.06
CA VAL A 403 -21.43 -10.87 -7.00
C VAL A 403 -22.22 -10.42 -5.77
N ALA A 404 -21.66 -9.50 -5.00
CA ALA A 404 -22.35 -8.80 -3.91
C ALA A 404 -22.49 -7.32 -4.29
N GLU A 405 -23.67 -6.74 -4.04
CA GLU A 405 -23.86 -5.29 -4.17
C GLU A 405 -23.26 -4.59 -2.95
N SER A 406 -22.37 -3.65 -3.19
CA SER A 406 -21.84 -2.77 -2.15
C SER A 406 -22.66 -1.48 -2.11
N THR A 407 -23.81 -1.52 -1.44
CA THR A 407 -24.65 -0.35 -1.18
C THR A 407 -24.46 0.19 0.23
N VAL A 408 -23.24 0.53 0.64
CA VAL A 408 -22.81 0.87 2.03
C VAL A 408 -22.47 -0.38 2.85
N PHE A 409 -23.19 -1.48 2.71
CA PHE A 409 -22.88 -2.76 3.37
C PHE A 409 -22.71 -3.83 2.29
N THR A 410 -21.48 -4.26 2.08
CA THR A 410 -21.18 -5.45 1.28
C THR A 410 -21.98 -6.62 1.87
N ASP A 411 -22.56 -7.48 1.05
CA ASP A 411 -23.22 -8.68 1.54
C ASP A 411 -22.22 -9.62 2.23
N GLY A 412 -22.01 -9.38 3.52
CA GLY A 412 -21.05 -10.12 4.33
C GLY A 412 -21.29 -11.64 4.31
N ARG A 413 -22.51 -12.10 4.07
CA ARG A 413 -22.84 -13.53 4.00
C ARG A 413 -22.17 -14.20 2.81
N LYS A 414 -22.08 -13.54 1.65
CA LYS A 414 -21.39 -14.09 0.47
C LYS A 414 -19.90 -14.22 0.72
N VAL A 415 -19.31 -13.26 1.43
CA VAL A 415 -17.91 -13.29 1.81
C VAL A 415 -17.65 -14.40 2.83
N LEU A 416 -18.51 -14.57 3.85
CA LEU A 416 -18.43 -15.69 4.79
C LEU A 416 -18.52 -17.03 4.07
N ALA A 417 -19.46 -17.19 3.13
CA ALA A 417 -19.59 -18.41 2.33
C ALA A 417 -18.35 -18.68 1.46
N ALA A 418 -17.65 -17.64 0.99
CA ALA A 418 -16.38 -17.80 0.28
C ALA A 418 -15.26 -18.24 1.21
N VAL A 419 -15.17 -17.66 2.40
CA VAL A 419 -14.19 -18.05 3.44
C VAL A 419 -14.40 -19.53 3.83
N ASP A 420 -15.64 -19.97 3.98
CA ASP A 420 -15.98 -21.36 4.36
C ASP A 420 -15.62 -22.40 3.28
N LYS A 421 -15.45 -21.99 2.03
CA LYS A 421 -14.95 -22.89 0.95
C LYS A 421 -13.49 -23.31 1.16
N GLY A 422 -12.76 -22.57 1.96
CA GLY A 422 -11.35 -22.77 2.19
C GLY A 422 -10.46 -22.22 1.06
N SER A 423 -9.29 -21.77 1.43
CA SER A 423 -8.28 -21.21 0.53
C SER A 423 -7.18 -22.23 0.26
N ALA A 424 -6.77 -22.36 -0.99
CA ALA A 424 -5.60 -23.09 -1.44
C ALA A 424 -4.46 -22.12 -1.80
N TYR A 425 -4.31 -21.07 -1.02
CA TYR A 425 -3.33 -20.01 -1.28
C TYR A 425 -1.92 -20.55 -1.50
N LYS A 426 -1.32 -20.07 -2.57
CA LYS A 426 0.10 -20.26 -2.89
C LYS A 426 0.67 -19.02 -3.57
N PRO A 427 1.95 -18.69 -3.35
CA PRO A 427 2.64 -17.67 -4.13
C PRO A 427 2.69 -18.01 -5.61
N LEU A 428 2.84 -16.99 -6.46
CA LEU A 428 2.85 -17.15 -7.91
C LEU A 428 4.11 -17.87 -8.43
N TYR A 429 5.24 -17.64 -7.77
CA TYR A 429 6.55 -18.16 -8.20
C TYR A 429 7.40 -18.61 -7.01
N ASP A 430 8.36 -19.48 -7.26
CA ASP A 430 9.36 -19.91 -6.29
C ASP A 430 10.50 -18.89 -6.18
N LEU A 431 11.03 -18.67 -4.98
CA LEU A 431 12.15 -17.74 -4.75
C LEU A 431 13.49 -18.24 -5.31
N SER A 432 13.60 -19.54 -5.63
CA SER A 432 14.80 -20.12 -6.26
C SER A 432 14.99 -19.72 -7.73
N LEU A 433 13.93 -19.21 -8.38
CA LEU A 433 14.04 -18.66 -9.74
C LEU A 433 14.96 -17.46 -9.77
N SER A 434 15.61 -17.20 -10.90
CA SER A 434 16.37 -15.97 -11.14
C SER A 434 15.46 -14.75 -11.09
N LEU A 435 16.02 -13.58 -10.86
CA LEU A 435 15.24 -12.32 -10.83
C LEU A 435 14.51 -12.10 -12.16
N LYS A 436 15.14 -12.40 -13.30
CA LYS A 436 14.49 -12.31 -14.62
C LYS A 436 13.30 -13.26 -14.74
N GLU A 437 13.43 -14.50 -14.34
CA GLU A 437 12.34 -15.47 -14.37
C GLU A 437 11.16 -15.06 -13.50
N LYS A 438 11.40 -14.48 -12.32
CA LYS A 438 10.35 -13.91 -11.45
C LYS A 438 9.62 -12.75 -12.14
N ILE A 439 10.36 -11.81 -12.72
CA ILE A 439 9.81 -10.67 -13.47
C ILE A 439 8.96 -11.16 -14.65
N GLU A 440 9.48 -12.10 -15.42
CA GLU A 440 8.78 -12.67 -16.58
C GLU A 440 7.53 -13.45 -16.17
N THR A 441 7.56 -14.15 -15.05
CA THR A 441 6.39 -14.85 -14.50
C THR A 441 5.26 -13.87 -14.20
N ILE A 442 5.54 -12.79 -13.47
CA ILE A 442 4.52 -11.77 -13.18
C ILE A 442 4.03 -11.10 -14.48
N ALA A 443 4.97 -10.72 -15.37
CA ALA A 443 4.64 -10.06 -16.61
C ALA A 443 3.70 -10.90 -17.50
N LYS A 444 3.96 -12.19 -17.63
CA LYS A 444 3.17 -13.12 -18.44
C LYS A 444 1.88 -13.52 -17.76
N GLU A 445 1.98 -13.98 -16.51
CA GLU A 445 0.85 -14.58 -15.78
C GLU A 445 -0.17 -13.55 -15.27
N ILE A 446 0.29 -12.39 -14.79
CA ILE A 446 -0.57 -11.36 -14.21
C ILE A 446 -0.92 -10.29 -15.22
N TYR A 447 0.09 -9.77 -15.95
CA TYR A 447 -0.14 -8.65 -16.87
C TYR A 447 -0.59 -9.08 -18.27
N GLY A 448 -0.25 -10.30 -18.69
CA GLY A 448 -0.55 -10.80 -20.03
C GLY A 448 0.45 -10.33 -21.09
N ALA A 449 1.66 -9.93 -20.68
CA ALA A 449 2.74 -9.59 -21.58
C ALA A 449 3.18 -10.81 -22.41
N GLY A 450 3.58 -10.58 -23.65
CA GLY A 450 4.19 -11.61 -24.52
C GLY A 450 5.69 -11.74 -24.25
N THR A 451 6.35 -10.63 -24.02
CA THR A 451 7.81 -10.54 -23.80
C THR A 451 8.16 -9.48 -22.77
N VAL A 452 9.36 -9.59 -22.20
CA VAL A 452 9.96 -8.56 -21.36
C VAL A 452 11.25 -8.09 -21.99
N GLN A 453 11.40 -6.78 -22.14
CA GLN A 453 12.62 -6.16 -22.64
C GLN A 453 13.28 -5.37 -21.51
N TYR A 454 14.59 -5.48 -21.41
CA TYR A 454 15.38 -4.81 -20.39
C TYR A 454 16.30 -3.78 -21.01
N ASP A 455 16.36 -2.58 -20.44
CA ASP A 455 17.41 -1.63 -20.78
C ASP A 455 18.76 -2.16 -20.31
N SER A 456 19.82 -1.84 -21.03
CA SER A 456 21.19 -2.33 -20.74
C SER A 456 21.64 -2.05 -19.29
N ALA A 457 21.21 -0.91 -18.73
CA ALA A 457 21.49 -0.58 -17.33
C ALA A 457 20.73 -1.51 -16.35
N ALA A 458 19.46 -1.81 -16.66
CA ALA A 458 18.65 -2.72 -15.84
C ALA A 458 19.20 -4.15 -15.87
N GLU A 459 19.67 -4.64 -17.04
CA GLU A 459 20.30 -5.97 -17.12
C GLU A 459 21.57 -6.09 -16.29
N LYS A 460 22.42 -5.07 -16.34
CA LYS A 460 23.67 -5.03 -15.54
C LYS A 460 23.36 -4.99 -14.06
N GLU A 461 22.34 -4.22 -13.66
CA GLU A 461 21.95 -4.09 -12.26
C GLU A 461 21.32 -5.39 -11.72
N LEU A 462 20.47 -6.07 -12.50
CA LEU A 462 19.93 -7.39 -12.13
C LEU A 462 21.05 -8.39 -11.84
N LYS A 463 22.04 -8.46 -12.72
CA LYS A 463 23.20 -9.32 -12.49
C LYS A 463 23.99 -8.91 -11.27
N HIS A 464 24.22 -7.62 -11.08
CA HIS A 464 24.93 -7.11 -9.89
C HIS A 464 24.20 -7.44 -8.59
N ILE A 465 22.88 -7.32 -8.55
CA ILE A 465 22.05 -7.70 -7.41
C ILE A 465 22.16 -9.21 -7.12
N GLU A 466 22.13 -10.05 -8.14
CA GLU A 466 22.32 -11.50 -8.00
C GLU A 466 23.74 -11.84 -7.49
N ASP A 467 24.76 -11.19 -8.02
CA ASP A 467 26.17 -11.35 -7.60
C ASP A 467 26.38 -10.92 -6.13
N MET A 468 25.62 -9.94 -5.64
CA MET A 468 25.60 -9.56 -4.22
C MET A 468 24.83 -10.55 -3.32
N GLY A 469 24.23 -11.61 -3.87
CA GLY A 469 23.52 -12.64 -3.12
C GLY A 469 22.01 -12.41 -2.93
N PHE A 470 21.42 -11.42 -3.61
CA PHE A 470 19.98 -11.09 -3.49
C PHE A 470 19.12 -11.75 -4.58
N GLY A 471 19.61 -12.77 -5.28
CA GLY A 471 18.82 -13.50 -6.27
C GLY A 471 17.59 -14.23 -5.71
N HIS A 472 17.57 -14.50 -4.40
CA HIS A 472 16.51 -15.25 -3.72
C HIS A 472 15.35 -14.39 -3.20
N VAL A 473 15.38 -13.05 -3.35
CA VAL A 473 14.31 -12.18 -2.87
C VAL A 473 13.17 -12.05 -3.90
N PRO A 474 11.94 -11.72 -3.46
CA PRO A 474 10.85 -11.42 -4.38
C PRO A 474 11.09 -10.13 -5.16
N VAL A 475 10.34 -9.95 -6.25
CA VAL A 475 10.37 -8.74 -7.07
C VAL A 475 9.10 -7.91 -6.86
N CYS A 476 9.26 -6.60 -6.90
CA CYS A 476 8.20 -5.61 -6.73
C CYS A 476 8.15 -4.75 -7.99
N ILE A 477 7.24 -5.06 -8.93
CA ILE A 477 7.15 -4.34 -10.19
C ILE A 477 6.40 -3.03 -10.00
N ALA A 478 7.05 -1.93 -10.35
CA ALA A 478 6.51 -0.58 -10.37
C ALA A 478 6.09 -0.22 -11.79
N LYS A 479 4.78 -0.08 -12.01
CA LYS A 479 4.19 0.30 -13.29
C LYS A 479 2.98 1.22 -13.12
N THR A 480 2.43 1.72 -14.22
CA THR A 480 1.17 2.47 -14.18
C THR A 480 0.03 1.62 -13.57
N PRO A 481 -0.80 2.19 -12.68
CA PRO A 481 -1.98 1.49 -12.16
C PRO A 481 -3.15 1.46 -13.15
N ALA A 482 -3.11 2.25 -14.23
CA ALA A 482 -4.24 2.44 -15.13
C ALA A 482 -4.41 1.31 -16.18
N SER A 483 -3.41 0.45 -16.33
CA SER A 483 -3.40 -0.63 -17.32
C SER A 483 -2.67 -1.86 -16.80
N PHE A 484 -2.98 -3.04 -17.31
CA PHE A 484 -2.13 -4.22 -17.11
C PHE A 484 -0.75 -4.06 -17.75
N SER A 485 -0.61 -3.26 -18.82
CA SER A 485 0.67 -2.96 -19.44
C SER A 485 1.41 -1.82 -18.72
N ASP A 486 2.58 -1.48 -19.18
CA ASP A 486 3.35 -0.29 -18.79
C ASP A 486 2.91 1.00 -19.50
N ASP A 487 1.95 0.90 -20.44
CA ASP A 487 1.33 2.01 -21.16
C ASP A 487 -0.07 2.32 -20.60
N PRO A 488 -0.29 3.48 -19.95
CA PRO A 488 -1.57 3.83 -19.34
C PRO A 488 -2.71 4.02 -20.35
N THR A 489 -2.43 4.09 -21.65
CA THR A 489 -3.45 4.26 -22.68
C THR A 489 -4.05 2.93 -23.15
N LYS A 490 -3.42 1.80 -22.83
CA LYS A 490 -3.89 0.46 -23.18
C LYS A 490 -4.91 -0.03 -22.13
N LEU A 491 -6.16 0.30 -22.35
CA LEU A 491 -7.28 -0.06 -21.46
C LEU A 491 -7.77 -1.51 -21.67
N GLY A 492 -8.70 -1.95 -20.83
CA GLY A 492 -9.27 -3.30 -20.90
C GLY A 492 -8.32 -4.38 -20.37
N ALA A 493 -8.05 -5.38 -21.18
CA ALA A 493 -7.13 -6.47 -20.89
C ALA A 493 -6.11 -6.66 -22.04
N PRO A 494 -5.16 -5.75 -22.22
CA PRO A 494 -4.13 -5.88 -23.25
C PRO A 494 -3.34 -7.18 -23.07
N SER A 495 -2.94 -7.81 -24.16
CA SER A 495 -2.15 -9.03 -24.17
C SER A 495 -1.09 -9.03 -25.26
N GLY A 496 -0.06 -9.87 -25.10
CA GLY A 496 0.99 -10.03 -26.11
C GLY A 496 1.92 -8.82 -26.28
N PHE A 497 1.79 -7.79 -25.44
CA PHE A 497 2.66 -6.61 -25.46
C PHE A 497 4.04 -6.93 -24.87
N THR A 498 5.01 -6.07 -25.14
CA THR A 498 6.32 -6.09 -24.51
C THR A 498 6.30 -5.21 -23.25
N LEU A 499 6.66 -5.78 -22.10
CA LEU A 499 6.89 -5.01 -20.86
C LEU A 499 8.34 -4.48 -20.88
N HIS A 500 8.53 -3.17 -20.70
CA HIS A 500 9.86 -2.54 -20.72
C HIS A 500 10.36 -2.27 -19.31
N VAL A 501 11.39 -2.98 -18.91
CA VAL A 501 12.11 -2.76 -17.65
C VAL A 501 13.23 -1.75 -17.88
N ARG A 502 13.07 -0.56 -17.34
CA ARG A 502 13.99 0.56 -17.49
C ARG A 502 15.09 0.56 -16.45
N GLU A 503 14.73 0.31 -15.21
CA GLU A 503 15.61 0.42 -14.05
C GLU A 503 15.24 -0.64 -13.01
N VAL A 504 16.24 -1.08 -12.27
CA VAL A 504 16.05 -2.03 -11.19
C VAL A 504 16.81 -1.50 -9.97
N ARG A 505 16.24 -1.68 -8.77
CA ARG A 505 16.86 -1.28 -7.51
C ARG A 505 16.68 -2.37 -6.47
N ILE A 506 17.68 -2.59 -5.65
CA ILE A 506 17.57 -3.45 -4.48
C ILE A 506 17.11 -2.64 -3.26
N SER A 507 16.05 -3.07 -2.61
CA SER A 507 15.66 -2.67 -1.25
C SER A 507 16.14 -3.75 -0.29
N ALA A 508 17.44 -3.74 0.02
CA ALA A 508 18.12 -4.84 0.71
C ALA A 508 17.64 -5.05 2.14
N GLY A 509 17.29 -3.97 2.83
CA GLY A 509 16.71 -4.02 4.18
C GLY A 509 15.27 -4.51 4.18
N ALA A 510 14.45 -4.07 3.24
CA ALA A 510 13.09 -4.56 3.06
C ALA A 510 13.07 -6.00 2.55
N GLY A 511 14.03 -6.39 1.72
CA GLY A 511 14.19 -7.74 1.21
C GLY A 511 13.44 -8.01 -0.09
N PHE A 512 13.37 -7.05 -1.01
CA PHE A 512 12.82 -7.23 -2.36
C PHE A 512 13.53 -6.34 -3.39
N VAL A 513 13.41 -6.72 -4.65
CA VAL A 513 13.94 -5.93 -5.79
C VAL A 513 12.81 -5.12 -6.40
N VAL A 514 12.98 -3.81 -6.50
CA VAL A 514 12.05 -2.91 -7.20
C VAL A 514 12.40 -2.88 -8.68
N VAL A 515 11.43 -3.16 -9.52
CA VAL A 515 11.57 -3.21 -10.98
C VAL A 515 10.73 -2.10 -11.58
N LEU A 516 11.38 -1.07 -12.11
CA LEU A 516 10.72 0.12 -12.67
C LEU A 516 10.45 -0.06 -14.16
N THR A 517 9.18 0.03 -14.54
CA THR A 517 8.72 0.01 -15.92
C THR A 517 8.15 1.38 -16.30
N GLY A 518 8.25 1.75 -17.57
CA GLY A 518 7.71 3.00 -18.06
C GLY A 518 8.24 4.25 -17.33
N LYS A 519 7.41 5.29 -17.17
CA LYS A 519 7.77 6.58 -16.56
C LYS A 519 7.36 6.66 -15.07
N GLY A 520 7.69 5.66 -14.26
CA GLY A 520 7.43 5.69 -12.82
C GLY A 520 8.14 6.85 -12.11
N MET A 521 7.47 7.50 -11.14
CA MET A 521 8.01 8.61 -10.34
C MET A 521 7.91 8.26 -8.85
N THR A 522 8.97 8.52 -8.11
CA THR A 522 9.08 8.24 -6.66
C THR A 522 8.70 9.43 -5.78
N ILE A 523 8.50 10.63 -6.35
CA ILE A 523 7.88 11.79 -5.72
C ILE A 523 6.88 12.42 -6.69
N PRO A 524 5.57 12.42 -6.36
CA PRO A 524 4.55 13.09 -7.15
C PRO A 524 4.70 14.61 -7.13
N GLY A 525 4.07 15.31 -8.06
CA GLY A 525 3.90 16.75 -8.00
C GLY A 525 2.46 17.12 -7.62
N LEU A 526 2.25 18.30 -7.06
CA LEU A 526 0.92 18.83 -6.88
C LEU A 526 0.22 19.02 -8.24
N PRO A 527 -1.11 18.79 -8.32
CA PRO A 527 -1.89 19.02 -9.53
C PRO A 527 -2.07 20.52 -9.79
N LYS A 528 -2.69 20.87 -10.93
CA LYS A 528 -2.98 22.27 -11.28
C LYS A 528 -3.86 22.97 -10.25
N ARG A 529 -4.80 22.24 -9.62
CA ARG A 529 -5.63 22.70 -8.50
C ARG A 529 -5.53 21.65 -7.40
N PRO A 530 -4.62 21.83 -6.44
CA PRO A 530 -4.47 20.91 -5.32
C PRO A 530 -5.62 21.05 -4.31
N ALA A 531 -5.88 19.97 -3.58
CA ALA A 531 -6.87 19.97 -2.50
C ALA A 531 -6.56 21.05 -1.44
N ALA A 532 -5.29 21.35 -1.24
CA ALA A 532 -4.81 22.40 -0.33
C ALA A 532 -5.42 23.78 -0.58
N GLU A 533 -5.91 24.09 -1.80
CA GLU A 533 -6.57 25.38 -2.10
C GLU A 533 -7.94 25.53 -1.41
N ARG A 534 -8.56 24.43 -0.97
CA ARG A 534 -9.89 24.42 -0.36
C ARG A 534 -9.93 23.93 1.09
N ILE A 535 -8.83 23.39 1.58
CA ILE A 535 -8.70 22.95 2.97
C ILE A 535 -8.49 24.21 3.82
N ASP A 536 -9.29 24.36 4.87
CA ASP A 536 -9.21 25.49 5.79
C ASP A 536 -9.50 25.04 7.22
N VAL A 537 -9.22 25.91 8.19
CA VAL A 537 -9.48 25.69 9.61
C VAL A 537 -10.08 26.96 10.21
N ASP A 538 -11.17 26.83 10.95
CA ASP A 538 -11.80 27.94 11.65
C ASP A 538 -11.12 28.27 12.99
N ASP A 539 -11.58 29.36 13.67
CA ASP A 539 -11.03 29.81 14.95
C ASP A 539 -11.23 28.80 16.09
N ASP A 540 -12.17 27.88 15.97
CA ASP A 540 -12.45 26.82 16.92
C ASP A 540 -11.66 25.53 16.62
N GLY A 541 -10.88 25.53 15.54
CA GLY A 541 -10.04 24.41 15.11
C GLY A 541 -10.76 23.36 14.25
N HIS A 542 -11.97 23.64 13.78
CA HIS A 542 -12.68 22.74 12.87
C HIS A 542 -12.13 22.84 11.45
N ILE A 543 -11.80 21.70 10.87
CA ILE A 543 -11.26 21.62 9.52
C ILE A 543 -12.40 21.53 8.50
N THR A 544 -12.27 22.24 7.41
CA THR A 544 -13.18 22.19 6.26
C THR A 544 -12.43 21.84 4.98
N GLY A 545 -13.13 21.36 3.97
CA GLY A 545 -12.54 21.05 2.68
C GLY A 545 -11.65 19.81 2.62
N LEU A 546 -11.52 19.08 3.72
CA LEU A 546 -10.80 17.81 3.79
C LEU A 546 -11.75 16.67 3.38
N PHE A 547 -12.11 16.60 2.08
CA PHE A 547 -12.97 15.59 1.41
C PHE A 547 -14.45 15.58 1.77
#